data_54c6164e0b0838375f51b2ba23125921
#
_entry.id   54c6164e0b0838375f51b2ba23125921
#
_cell.length_a   1.000
_cell.length_b   1.000
_cell.length_c   1.000
_cell.angle_alpha   90.00
_cell.angle_beta   90.00
_cell.angle_gamma   90.00
#
_symmetry.space_group_name_H-M   'P 1'
#
loop_
_entity.id
_entity.type
_entity.pdbx_description
1 polymer ?
#
loop_
_entity_poly.entity_id
_entity_poly.type
_entity_poly.pdbx_seq_one_letter_code
_entity_poly.pdbx_strand_id
1 'polypeptide(L)'
;MRLENKVVIITGGGSGIGAATARLFAREGAKVVVTGRRPEPIAAVADEVGGVAVAGDTGDPAHAAEAVAAAVSAFGGVDVLVTSAGGGAGGSVGDIDDEGWRRTFDTNLHGPMMLTRAALPVMLERGGGSIVLVASVNGMAAAPDSAAYDVSKAGLIALARAIAVDYGARGIRANALCPGWVITPMGDGAMDELGAAKGVGRQEAYDLATADVPMRRAGTAEEMAACCLFLASDESSIVTGTSLVADGGGFAVELTSKAFASG
;
A
#
# COMPACT_ATOMS: atom_id res chain seq x y z
N MET A 1 3.27 -5.57 -22.79
CA MET A 1 2.74 -4.88 -21.59
C MET A 1 2.40 -5.93 -20.54
N ARG A 2 2.84 -5.75 -19.31
CA ARG A 2 2.74 -6.75 -18.22
C ARG A 2 1.31 -6.90 -17.65
N LEU A 3 0.46 -5.90 -17.84
CA LEU A 3 -0.93 -5.87 -17.35
C LEU A 3 -1.94 -5.62 -18.51
N GLU A 4 -1.61 -6.04 -19.70
CA GLU A 4 -2.46 -5.78 -20.87
C GLU A 4 -3.89 -6.31 -20.66
N ASN A 5 -4.87 -5.41 -20.80
CA ASN A 5 -6.30 -5.66 -20.58
C ASN A 5 -6.71 -6.10 -19.16
N LYS A 6 -5.80 -6.09 -18.18
CA LYS A 6 -6.14 -6.35 -16.77
C LYS A 6 -6.92 -5.19 -16.19
N VAL A 7 -7.96 -5.48 -15.43
CA VAL A 7 -8.76 -4.49 -14.69
C VAL A 7 -8.25 -4.42 -13.27
N VAL A 8 -7.89 -3.21 -12.84
CA VAL A 8 -7.22 -2.96 -11.56
C VAL A 8 -8.00 -1.96 -10.74
N ILE A 9 -8.19 -2.25 -9.45
CA ILE A 9 -8.68 -1.27 -8.46
C ILE A 9 -7.52 -0.86 -7.55
N ILE A 10 -7.30 0.45 -7.40
CA ILE A 10 -6.22 1.02 -6.57
C ILE A 10 -6.82 1.96 -5.53
N THR A 11 -6.70 1.63 -4.24
CA THR A 11 -7.11 2.54 -3.17
C THR A 11 -5.99 3.52 -2.82
N GLY A 12 -6.36 4.73 -2.34
CA GLY A 12 -5.37 5.78 -2.09
C GLY A 12 -4.70 6.28 -3.37
N GLY A 13 -5.35 6.10 -4.52
CA GLY A 13 -4.77 6.35 -5.84
C GLY A 13 -4.62 7.81 -6.23
N GLY A 14 -5.05 8.76 -5.40
CA GLY A 14 -4.91 10.21 -5.68
C GLY A 14 -3.54 10.80 -5.33
N SER A 15 -2.63 10.05 -4.69
CA SER A 15 -1.28 10.55 -4.31
C SER A 15 -0.30 9.41 -4.02
N GLY A 16 0.98 9.77 -3.86
CA GLY A 16 2.03 8.86 -3.40
C GLY A 16 2.11 7.55 -4.17
N ILE A 17 2.26 6.44 -3.44
CA ILE A 17 2.42 5.09 -4.02
C ILE A 17 1.23 4.71 -4.90
N GLY A 18 -0.01 5.00 -4.46
CA GLY A 18 -1.21 4.65 -5.22
C GLY A 18 -1.28 5.36 -6.57
N ALA A 19 -1.00 6.67 -6.62
CA ALA A 19 -0.99 7.44 -7.86
C ALA A 19 0.13 7.01 -8.81
N ALA A 20 1.35 6.77 -8.28
CA ALA A 20 2.46 6.24 -9.07
C ALA A 20 2.14 4.84 -9.64
N THR A 21 1.47 4.00 -8.85
CA THR A 21 1.01 2.67 -9.28
C THR A 21 -0.04 2.79 -10.39
N ALA A 22 -1.03 3.68 -10.26
CA ALA A 22 -2.04 3.89 -11.29
C ALA A 22 -1.43 4.28 -12.64
N ARG A 23 -0.50 5.24 -12.63
CA ARG A 23 0.23 5.68 -13.81
C ARG A 23 1.05 4.55 -14.45
N LEU A 24 1.80 3.81 -13.63
CA LEU A 24 2.64 2.73 -14.13
C LEU A 24 1.78 1.60 -14.71
N PHE A 25 0.71 1.21 -14.03
CA PHE A 25 -0.15 0.12 -14.47
C PHE A 25 -0.89 0.46 -15.76
N ALA A 26 -1.36 1.71 -15.92
CA ALA A 26 -1.95 2.17 -17.18
C ALA A 26 -0.94 2.11 -18.34
N ARG A 27 0.31 2.54 -18.13
CA ARG A 27 1.38 2.40 -19.14
C ARG A 27 1.68 0.94 -19.51
N GLU A 28 1.40 0.01 -18.58
CA GLU A 28 1.52 -1.45 -18.79
C GLU A 28 0.23 -2.10 -19.33
N GLY A 29 -0.74 -1.29 -19.78
CA GLY A 29 -1.94 -1.73 -20.47
C GLY A 29 -3.14 -2.06 -19.57
N ALA A 30 -3.07 -1.73 -18.26
CA ALA A 30 -4.18 -1.94 -17.35
C ALA A 30 -5.30 -0.91 -17.55
N LYS A 31 -6.53 -1.34 -17.30
CA LYS A 31 -7.72 -0.51 -17.11
C LYS A 31 -7.86 -0.21 -15.63
N VAL A 32 -7.78 1.06 -15.22
CA VAL A 32 -7.58 1.43 -13.82
C VAL A 32 -8.82 2.08 -13.24
N VAL A 33 -9.26 1.60 -12.07
CA VAL A 33 -10.20 2.30 -11.17
C VAL A 33 -9.39 2.85 -10.01
N VAL A 34 -9.49 4.16 -9.78
CA VAL A 34 -8.78 4.88 -8.73
C VAL A 34 -9.76 5.26 -7.63
N THR A 35 -9.48 4.87 -6.38
CA THR A 35 -10.36 5.25 -5.26
C THR A 35 -9.62 6.05 -4.19
N GLY A 36 -10.37 6.86 -3.44
CA GLY A 36 -9.87 7.68 -2.33
C GLY A 36 -10.89 8.69 -1.84
N ARG A 37 -10.65 9.24 -0.65
CA ARG A 37 -11.57 10.17 0.01
C ARG A 37 -11.67 11.54 -0.65
N ARG A 38 -10.61 12.00 -1.33
CA ARG A 38 -10.56 13.34 -1.94
C ARG A 38 -10.90 13.22 -3.42
N PRO A 39 -12.04 13.78 -3.88
CA PRO A 39 -12.51 13.61 -5.25
C PRO A 39 -11.54 14.18 -6.30
N GLU A 40 -11.01 15.40 -6.08
CA GLU A 40 -10.20 16.09 -7.08
C GLU A 40 -8.89 15.36 -7.38
N PRO A 41 -8.07 14.91 -6.40
CA PRO A 41 -6.84 14.17 -6.70
C PRO A 41 -7.07 12.84 -7.42
N ILE A 42 -8.13 12.09 -7.06
CA ILE A 42 -8.42 10.81 -7.74
C ILE A 42 -8.96 11.03 -9.15
N ALA A 43 -9.78 12.08 -9.36
CA ALA A 43 -10.27 12.43 -10.69
C ALA A 43 -9.11 12.83 -11.61
N ALA A 44 -8.19 13.67 -11.14
CA ALA A 44 -7.03 14.06 -11.91
C ALA A 44 -6.15 12.87 -12.34
N VAL A 45 -5.93 11.90 -11.43
CA VAL A 45 -5.18 10.67 -11.77
C VAL A 45 -5.98 9.79 -12.74
N ALA A 46 -7.28 9.63 -12.53
CA ALA A 46 -8.13 8.84 -13.41
C ALA A 46 -8.16 9.43 -14.83
N ASP A 47 -8.31 10.75 -14.97
CA ASP A 47 -8.27 11.43 -16.27
C ASP A 47 -6.92 11.23 -16.98
N GLU A 48 -5.80 11.36 -16.24
CA GLU A 48 -4.45 11.17 -16.77
C GLU A 48 -4.23 9.76 -17.33
N VAL A 49 -4.82 8.74 -16.70
CA VAL A 49 -4.62 7.33 -17.07
C VAL A 49 -5.76 6.75 -17.93
N GLY A 50 -6.75 7.54 -18.27
CA GLY A 50 -7.96 7.09 -19.00
C GLY A 50 -8.77 6.08 -18.18
N GLY A 51 -8.79 6.24 -16.86
CA GLY A 51 -9.44 5.36 -15.90
C GLY A 51 -10.76 5.91 -15.35
N VAL A 52 -11.22 5.31 -14.26
CA VAL A 52 -12.44 5.70 -13.54
C VAL A 52 -12.09 6.09 -12.11
N ALA A 53 -12.62 7.22 -11.62
CA ALA A 53 -12.51 7.65 -10.25
C ALA A 53 -13.76 7.29 -9.44
N VAL A 54 -13.57 6.73 -8.23
CA VAL A 54 -14.65 6.44 -7.28
C VAL A 54 -14.28 7.06 -5.93
N ALA A 55 -14.96 8.14 -5.54
CA ALA A 55 -14.69 8.84 -4.30
C ALA A 55 -15.39 8.17 -3.12
N GLY A 56 -14.66 7.91 -2.03
CA GLY A 56 -15.24 7.36 -0.81
C GLY A 56 -14.20 6.96 0.22
N ASP A 57 -14.66 6.58 1.40
CA ASP A 57 -13.81 6.10 2.49
C ASP A 57 -13.59 4.59 2.35
N THR A 58 -12.33 4.17 2.33
CA THR A 58 -11.98 2.74 2.25
C THR A 58 -12.49 1.94 3.45
N GLY A 59 -12.72 2.58 4.60
CA GLY A 59 -13.34 1.98 5.79
C GLY A 59 -14.85 1.76 5.68
N ASP A 60 -15.50 2.25 4.61
CA ASP A 60 -16.92 2.03 4.37
C ASP A 60 -17.15 0.80 3.47
N PRO A 61 -17.89 -0.23 3.94
CA PRO A 61 -18.20 -1.40 3.13
C PRO A 61 -19.04 -1.08 1.89
N ALA A 62 -19.85 -0.02 1.91
CA ALA A 62 -20.61 0.42 0.75
C ALA A 62 -19.69 0.93 -0.37
N HIS A 63 -18.65 1.68 0.01
CA HIS A 63 -17.63 2.15 -0.94
C HIS A 63 -16.85 1.00 -1.59
N ALA A 64 -16.55 -0.06 -0.84
CA ALA A 64 -15.90 -1.25 -1.39
C ALA A 64 -16.76 -1.91 -2.49
N ALA A 65 -18.08 -2.04 -2.27
CA ALA A 65 -19.01 -2.56 -3.26
C ALA A 65 -19.15 -1.64 -4.48
N GLU A 66 -19.19 -0.32 -4.27
CA GLU A 66 -19.25 0.69 -5.33
C GLU A 66 -18.01 0.65 -6.24
N ALA A 67 -16.80 0.56 -5.66
CA ALA A 67 -15.56 0.46 -6.43
C ALA A 67 -15.52 -0.79 -7.32
N VAL A 68 -15.98 -1.93 -6.80
CA VAL A 68 -16.09 -3.17 -7.59
C VAL A 68 -17.14 -3.04 -8.69
N ALA A 69 -18.32 -2.49 -8.37
CA ALA A 69 -19.39 -2.27 -9.37
C ALA A 69 -18.93 -1.33 -10.48
N ALA A 70 -18.20 -0.27 -10.17
CA ALA A 70 -17.63 0.64 -11.17
C ALA A 70 -16.64 -0.08 -12.10
N ALA A 71 -15.76 -0.94 -11.56
CA ALA A 71 -14.82 -1.73 -12.34
C ALA A 71 -15.55 -2.71 -13.28
N VAL A 72 -16.56 -3.40 -12.78
CA VAL A 72 -17.38 -4.31 -13.57
C VAL A 72 -18.14 -3.58 -14.67
N SER A 73 -18.78 -2.44 -14.34
CA SER A 73 -19.55 -1.66 -15.30
C SER A 73 -18.69 -1.04 -16.40
N ALA A 74 -17.53 -0.50 -16.06
CA ALA A 74 -16.66 0.20 -17.01
C ALA A 74 -15.79 -0.76 -17.84
N PHE A 75 -15.34 -1.87 -17.22
CA PHE A 75 -14.27 -2.71 -17.78
C PHE A 75 -14.56 -4.22 -17.76
N GLY A 76 -15.70 -4.64 -17.22
CA GLY A 76 -16.17 -6.03 -17.28
C GLY A 76 -15.63 -6.95 -16.20
N GLY A 77 -14.98 -6.44 -15.15
CA GLY A 77 -14.51 -7.29 -14.04
C GLY A 77 -13.42 -6.69 -13.19
N VAL A 78 -12.71 -7.54 -12.43
CA VAL A 78 -11.55 -7.18 -11.61
C VAL A 78 -10.52 -8.31 -11.71
N ASP A 79 -9.28 -7.98 -12.04
CA ASP A 79 -8.14 -8.90 -12.12
C ASP A 79 -7.10 -8.63 -11.01
N VAL A 80 -6.96 -7.36 -10.60
CA VAL A 80 -5.94 -6.95 -9.63
C VAL A 80 -6.52 -5.97 -8.61
N LEU A 81 -6.15 -6.15 -7.35
CA LEU A 81 -6.35 -5.15 -6.30
C LEU A 81 -4.99 -4.63 -5.81
N VAL A 82 -4.87 -3.32 -5.64
CA VAL A 82 -3.77 -2.68 -4.91
C VAL A 82 -4.35 -1.82 -3.80
N THR A 83 -4.18 -2.23 -2.54
CA THR A 83 -4.68 -1.46 -1.40
C THR A 83 -3.56 -0.58 -0.86
N SER A 84 -3.48 0.65 -1.36
CA SER A 84 -2.46 1.63 -0.99
C SER A 84 -3.00 2.76 -0.10
N ALA A 85 -4.31 2.81 0.16
CA ALA A 85 -4.85 3.73 1.16
C ALA A 85 -4.29 3.38 2.53
N GLY A 86 -3.81 4.38 3.26
CA GLY A 86 -3.23 4.18 4.57
C GLY A 86 -3.06 5.50 5.32
N GLY A 87 -2.87 5.39 6.61
CA GLY A 87 -2.63 6.48 7.53
C GLY A 87 -2.65 5.94 8.94
N GLY A 88 -2.45 6.79 9.93
CA GLY A 88 -2.54 6.37 11.32
C GLY A 88 -2.57 7.57 12.26
N ALA A 89 -3.26 7.41 13.38
CA ALA A 89 -3.07 8.27 14.53
C ALA A 89 -1.75 7.86 15.21
N GLY A 90 -0.91 8.83 15.55
CA GLY A 90 0.27 8.62 16.39
C GLY A 90 -0.14 8.34 17.83
N GLY A 91 0.80 7.85 18.60
CA GLY A 91 0.67 7.63 20.04
C GLY A 91 1.12 6.24 20.47
N SER A 92 1.65 6.17 21.69
CA SER A 92 1.92 4.90 22.37
C SER A 92 0.59 4.21 22.72
N VAL A 93 0.65 2.96 23.20
CA VAL A 93 -0.55 2.22 23.63
C VAL A 93 -1.29 2.94 24.75
N GLY A 94 -0.57 3.70 25.60
CA GLY A 94 -1.17 4.46 26.71
C GLY A 94 -1.78 5.79 26.30
N ASP A 95 -1.37 6.36 25.16
CA ASP A 95 -1.73 7.74 24.78
C ASP A 95 -2.73 7.80 23.63
N ILE A 96 -2.78 6.77 22.76
CA ILE A 96 -3.71 6.75 21.65
C ILE A 96 -5.15 6.61 22.12
N ASP A 97 -6.05 7.46 21.65
CA ASP A 97 -7.47 7.35 21.96
C ASP A 97 -8.17 6.25 21.11
N ASP A 98 -9.32 5.82 21.61
CA ASP A 98 -10.12 4.77 20.96
C ASP A 98 -10.57 5.14 19.54
N GLU A 99 -10.79 6.41 19.26
CA GLU A 99 -11.23 6.89 17.94
C GLU A 99 -10.06 6.82 16.94
N GLY A 100 -8.88 7.31 17.33
CA GLY A 100 -7.66 7.21 16.52
C GLY A 100 -7.28 5.76 16.24
N TRP A 101 -7.40 4.88 17.24
CA TRP A 101 -7.19 3.45 17.08
C TRP A 101 -8.15 2.87 16.04
N ARG A 102 -9.47 3.02 16.23
CA ARG A 102 -10.48 2.48 15.30
C ARG A 102 -10.30 3.02 13.88
N ARG A 103 -10.14 4.34 13.72
CA ARG A 103 -9.95 4.97 12.42
C ARG A 103 -8.71 4.46 11.69
N THR A 104 -7.61 4.18 12.41
CA THR A 104 -6.40 3.59 11.84
C THR A 104 -6.68 2.17 11.32
N PHE A 105 -7.38 1.35 12.11
CA PHE A 105 -7.76 -0.01 11.70
C PHE A 105 -8.76 -0.02 10.55
N ASP A 106 -9.74 0.87 10.56
CA ASP A 106 -10.74 0.97 9.50
C ASP A 106 -10.07 1.27 8.15
N THR A 107 -9.11 2.21 8.13
CA THR A 107 -8.39 2.55 6.91
C THR A 107 -7.39 1.46 6.50
N ASN A 108 -6.55 0.98 7.42
CA ASN A 108 -5.38 0.18 7.07
C ASN A 108 -5.66 -1.32 6.96
N LEU A 109 -6.69 -1.84 7.64
CA LEU A 109 -6.96 -3.28 7.73
C LEU A 109 -8.38 -3.64 7.30
N HIS A 110 -9.41 -3.02 7.88
CA HIS A 110 -10.79 -3.35 7.56
C HIS A 110 -11.14 -3.00 6.11
N GLY A 111 -10.71 -1.82 5.63
CA GLY A 111 -10.91 -1.41 4.23
C GLY A 111 -10.33 -2.37 3.22
N PRO A 112 -9.04 -2.74 3.28
CA PRO A 112 -8.44 -3.79 2.45
C PRO A 112 -9.18 -5.12 2.52
N MET A 113 -9.61 -5.56 3.70
CA MET A 113 -10.40 -6.78 3.87
C MET A 113 -11.77 -6.66 3.19
N MET A 114 -12.48 -5.54 3.37
CA MET A 114 -13.80 -5.32 2.78
C MET A 114 -13.74 -5.26 1.26
N LEU A 115 -12.76 -4.53 0.70
CA LEU A 115 -12.56 -4.48 -0.75
C LEU A 115 -12.20 -5.86 -1.32
N THR A 116 -11.30 -6.59 -0.66
CA THR A 116 -10.97 -7.96 -1.06
C THR A 116 -12.21 -8.84 -1.07
N ARG A 117 -13.01 -8.83 0.00
CA ARG A 117 -14.25 -9.61 0.11
C ARG A 117 -15.25 -9.26 -0.98
N ALA A 118 -15.39 -8.00 -1.32
CA ALA A 118 -16.29 -7.55 -2.39
C ALA A 118 -15.81 -7.96 -3.79
N ALA A 119 -14.50 -7.94 -4.03
CA ALA A 119 -13.92 -8.27 -5.34
C ALA A 119 -13.75 -9.77 -5.59
N LEU A 120 -13.56 -10.59 -4.53
CA LEU A 120 -13.30 -12.03 -4.67
C LEU A 120 -14.28 -12.79 -5.57
N PRO A 121 -15.63 -12.62 -5.46
CA PRO A 121 -16.55 -13.31 -6.36
C PRO A 121 -16.25 -13.01 -7.83
N VAL A 122 -16.07 -11.74 -8.18
CA VAL A 122 -15.79 -11.30 -9.55
C VAL A 122 -14.43 -11.82 -10.04
N MET A 123 -13.40 -11.77 -9.20
CA MET A 123 -12.07 -12.28 -9.54
C MET A 123 -12.10 -13.80 -9.79
N LEU A 124 -12.83 -14.54 -8.95
CA LEU A 124 -12.95 -15.99 -9.08
C LEU A 124 -13.73 -16.41 -10.34
N GLU A 125 -14.78 -15.69 -10.74
CA GLU A 125 -15.49 -15.91 -12.01
C GLU A 125 -14.58 -15.68 -13.22
N ARG A 126 -13.57 -14.83 -13.09
CA ARG A 126 -12.55 -14.58 -14.12
C ARG A 126 -11.36 -15.55 -14.09
N GLY A 127 -11.38 -16.53 -13.19
CA GLY A 127 -10.35 -17.56 -13.07
C GLY A 127 -9.19 -17.20 -12.15
N GLY A 128 -9.29 -16.16 -11.35
CA GLY A 128 -8.28 -15.76 -10.38
C GLY A 128 -7.83 -14.32 -10.52
N GLY A 129 -6.66 -13.99 -9.92
CA GLY A 129 -6.10 -12.64 -9.96
C GLY A 129 -5.02 -12.40 -8.91
N SER A 130 -4.61 -11.14 -8.76
CA SER A 130 -3.58 -10.75 -7.81
C SER A 130 -4.05 -9.66 -6.86
N ILE A 131 -3.72 -9.80 -5.57
CA ILE A 131 -4.00 -8.83 -4.51
C ILE A 131 -2.68 -8.37 -3.91
N VAL A 132 -2.40 -7.08 -4.01
CA VAL A 132 -1.20 -6.42 -3.46
C VAL A 132 -1.64 -5.52 -2.31
N LEU A 133 -1.26 -5.89 -1.09
CA LEU A 133 -1.56 -5.13 0.12
C LEU A 133 -0.33 -4.29 0.49
N VAL A 134 -0.44 -2.95 0.37
CA VAL A 134 0.68 -2.05 0.74
C VAL A 134 0.71 -1.92 2.27
N ALA A 135 1.54 -2.74 2.89
CA ALA A 135 1.79 -2.77 4.32
C ALA A 135 2.86 -1.74 4.73
N SER A 136 3.85 -2.13 5.51
CA SER A 136 5.02 -1.36 5.93
C SER A 136 6.03 -2.29 6.60
N VAL A 137 7.30 -1.91 6.66
CA VAL A 137 8.27 -2.55 7.56
C VAL A 137 7.84 -2.47 9.02
N ASN A 138 7.04 -1.46 9.40
CA ASN A 138 6.43 -1.33 10.71
C ASN A 138 5.42 -2.46 11.04
N GLY A 139 4.93 -3.19 10.05
CA GLY A 139 4.16 -4.42 10.28
C GLY A 139 5.03 -5.63 10.66
N MET A 140 6.35 -5.50 10.57
CA MET A 140 7.35 -6.54 10.88
C MET A 140 8.21 -6.17 12.09
N ALA A 141 8.38 -4.87 12.35
CA ALA A 141 9.03 -4.28 13.51
C ALA A 141 8.11 -3.18 14.07
N ALA A 142 8.48 -2.56 15.19
CA ALA A 142 7.70 -1.48 15.80
C ALA A 142 8.49 -0.18 15.82
N ALA A 143 7.78 0.95 15.64
CA ALA A 143 8.33 2.28 15.81
C ALA A 143 7.76 2.94 17.08
N PRO A 144 8.49 3.84 17.73
CA PRO A 144 7.95 4.62 18.86
C PRO A 144 6.68 5.39 18.43
N ASP A 145 5.71 5.50 19.32
CA ASP A 145 4.49 6.28 19.16
C ASP A 145 3.67 5.94 17.91
N SER A 146 3.67 4.65 17.50
CA SER A 146 3.06 4.15 16.27
C SER A 146 2.16 2.93 16.49
N ALA A 147 1.65 2.72 17.70
CA ALA A 147 1.02 1.46 18.10
C ALA A 147 -0.10 0.99 17.17
N ALA A 148 -1.08 1.85 16.85
CA ALA A 148 -2.19 1.47 15.99
C ALA A 148 -1.74 1.20 14.54
N TYR A 149 -0.82 2.00 14.03
CA TYR A 149 -0.28 1.82 12.68
C TYR A 149 0.47 0.50 12.57
N ASP A 150 1.41 0.22 13.48
CA ASP A 150 2.24 -0.98 13.47
C ASP A 150 1.38 -2.25 13.54
N VAL A 151 0.42 -2.30 14.48
CA VAL A 151 -0.47 -3.46 14.63
C VAL A 151 -1.38 -3.61 13.40
N SER A 152 -1.91 -2.52 12.84
CA SER A 152 -2.74 -2.57 11.64
C SER A 152 -1.96 -3.09 10.41
N LYS A 153 -0.69 -2.69 10.27
CA LYS A 153 0.19 -3.14 9.18
C LYS A 153 0.67 -4.59 9.38
N ALA A 154 0.86 -5.04 10.61
CA ALA A 154 1.08 -6.47 10.91
C ALA A 154 -0.16 -7.30 10.56
N GLY A 155 -1.35 -6.82 10.90
CA GLY A 155 -2.62 -7.44 10.50
C GLY A 155 -2.76 -7.55 8.97
N LEU A 156 -2.33 -6.53 8.23
CA LEU A 156 -2.38 -6.53 6.77
C LEU A 156 -1.44 -7.59 6.15
N ILE A 157 -0.25 -7.79 6.72
CA ILE A 157 0.66 -8.87 6.34
C ILE A 157 0.03 -10.25 6.61
N ALA A 158 -0.63 -10.41 7.76
CA ALA A 158 -1.33 -11.65 8.09
C ALA A 158 -2.52 -11.89 7.16
N LEU A 159 -3.26 -10.83 6.77
CA LEU A 159 -4.36 -10.90 5.81
C LEU A 159 -3.90 -11.42 4.44
N ALA A 160 -2.74 -10.96 3.94
CA ALA A 160 -2.17 -11.47 2.69
C ALA A 160 -1.97 -12.98 2.73
N ARG A 161 -1.43 -13.51 3.85
CA ARG A 161 -1.22 -14.95 4.05
C ARG A 161 -2.54 -15.73 4.11
N ALA A 162 -3.53 -15.20 4.83
CA ALA A 162 -4.84 -15.85 4.93
C ALA A 162 -5.51 -15.95 3.54
N ILE A 163 -5.52 -14.87 2.76
CA ILE A 163 -6.07 -14.88 1.39
C ILE A 163 -5.31 -15.89 0.51
N ALA A 164 -3.98 -15.90 0.58
CA ALA A 164 -3.16 -16.83 -0.20
C ALA A 164 -3.48 -18.30 0.10
N VAL A 165 -3.66 -18.64 1.38
CA VAL A 165 -4.00 -20.00 1.83
C VAL A 165 -5.41 -20.39 1.39
N ASP A 166 -6.39 -19.50 1.58
CA ASP A 166 -7.81 -19.82 1.35
C ASP A 166 -8.16 -19.88 -0.16
N TYR A 167 -7.48 -19.07 -0.98
CA TYR A 167 -7.88 -18.87 -2.39
C TYR A 167 -6.79 -19.23 -3.40
N GLY A 168 -5.58 -19.63 -2.96
CA GLY A 168 -4.48 -19.96 -3.86
C GLY A 168 -4.83 -21.09 -4.84
N ALA A 169 -5.49 -22.15 -4.38
CA ALA A 169 -5.97 -23.25 -5.23
C ALA A 169 -7.04 -22.83 -6.26
N ARG A 170 -7.61 -21.62 -6.10
CA ARG A 170 -8.60 -21.01 -6.99
C ARG A 170 -8.01 -19.90 -7.85
N GLY A 171 -6.67 -19.81 -7.96
CA GLY A 171 -5.97 -18.87 -8.82
C GLY A 171 -5.78 -17.46 -8.26
N ILE A 172 -6.06 -17.21 -6.97
CA ILE A 172 -5.81 -15.92 -6.33
C ILE A 172 -4.44 -15.92 -5.68
N ARG A 173 -3.58 -14.96 -6.03
CA ARG A 173 -2.36 -14.65 -5.31
C ARG A 173 -2.58 -13.43 -4.42
N ALA A 174 -2.01 -13.42 -3.23
CA ALA A 174 -2.07 -12.27 -2.35
C ALA A 174 -0.73 -12.07 -1.65
N ASN A 175 -0.18 -10.86 -1.73
CA ASN A 175 1.13 -10.53 -1.18
C ASN A 175 1.11 -9.18 -0.49
N ALA A 176 1.96 -9.01 0.53
CA ALA A 176 2.19 -7.72 1.17
C ALA A 176 3.44 -7.06 0.59
N LEU A 177 3.34 -5.80 0.19
CA LEU A 177 4.51 -4.94 -0.02
C LEU A 177 4.80 -4.21 1.28
N CYS A 178 6.04 -4.25 1.76
CA CYS A 178 6.48 -3.63 3.01
C CYS A 178 7.53 -2.54 2.72
N PRO A 179 7.10 -1.30 2.39
CA PRO A 179 8.02 -0.18 2.22
C PRO A 179 8.67 0.25 3.54
N GLY A 180 9.90 0.80 3.45
CA GLY A 180 10.47 1.69 4.45
C GLY A 180 9.99 3.14 4.25
N TRP A 181 10.88 4.12 4.47
CA TRP A 181 10.59 5.52 4.14
C TRP A 181 10.47 5.71 2.63
N VAL A 182 9.39 6.40 2.22
CA VAL A 182 9.09 6.69 0.81
C VAL A 182 8.76 8.17 0.66
N ILE A 183 9.37 8.82 -0.31
CA ILE A 183 9.08 10.22 -0.66
C ILE A 183 7.67 10.29 -1.25
N THR A 184 6.75 10.78 -0.43
CA THR A 184 5.32 10.90 -0.70
C THR A 184 4.75 12.00 0.20
N PRO A 185 3.54 12.53 -0.05
CA PRO A 185 2.94 13.51 0.86
C PRO A 185 2.84 13.04 2.33
N MET A 186 2.69 11.73 2.57
CA MET A 186 2.70 11.16 3.92
C MET A 186 4.11 11.15 4.52
N GLY A 187 5.10 10.70 3.77
CA GLY A 187 6.51 10.70 4.20
C GLY A 187 7.02 12.13 4.42
N ASP A 188 6.67 13.05 3.50
CA ASP A 188 7.03 14.46 3.60
C ASP A 188 6.46 15.11 4.88
N GLY A 189 5.20 14.81 5.23
CA GLY A 189 4.61 15.30 6.48
C GLY A 189 5.38 14.83 7.72
N ALA A 190 5.74 13.54 7.78
CA ALA A 190 6.55 13.00 8.87
C ALA A 190 7.96 13.63 8.93
N MET A 191 8.58 13.89 7.76
CA MET A 191 9.89 14.55 7.70
C MET A 191 9.81 16.04 8.04
N ASP A 192 8.71 16.71 7.75
CA ASP A 192 8.48 18.09 8.21
C ASP A 192 8.37 18.17 9.74
N GLU A 193 7.67 17.21 10.37
CA GLU A 193 7.60 17.10 11.84
C GLU A 193 8.97 16.79 12.47
N LEU A 194 9.71 15.83 11.90
CA LEU A 194 11.07 15.52 12.34
C LEU A 194 12.00 16.71 12.16
N GLY A 195 11.94 17.38 11.03
CA GLY A 195 12.72 18.57 10.71
C GLY A 195 12.46 19.71 11.69
N ALA A 196 11.18 19.98 12.00
CA ALA A 196 10.81 20.97 13.00
C ALA A 196 11.36 20.62 14.41
N ALA A 197 11.30 19.36 14.82
CA ALA A 197 11.83 18.89 16.09
C ALA A 197 13.36 18.97 16.19
N LYS A 198 14.07 18.83 15.05
CA LYS A 198 15.55 18.83 14.97
C LYS A 198 16.14 20.17 14.51
N GLY A 199 15.32 21.13 14.08
CA GLY A 199 15.79 22.41 13.53
C GLY A 199 16.45 22.29 12.15
N VAL A 200 16.02 21.31 11.34
CA VAL A 200 16.57 21.03 9.99
C VAL A 200 15.51 21.05 8.91
N GLY A 201 15.92 21.11 7.65
CA GLY A 201 15.01 21.03 6.51
C GLY A 201 14.54 19.59 6.22
N ARG A 202 13.46 19.46 5.40
CA ARG A 202 12.87 18.15 5.04
C ARG A 202 13.88 17.18 4.46
N GLN A 203 14.75 17.63 3.54
CA GLN A 203 15.75 16.75 2.93
C GLN A 203 16.73 16.21 3.98
N GLU A 204 17.22 17.06 4.84
CA GLU A 204 18.11 16.66 5.93
C GLU A 204 17.40 15.73 6.94
N ALA A 205 16.09 15.92 7.17
CA ALA A 205 15.28 14.98 7.96
C ALA A 205 15.20 13.60 7.32
N TYR A 206 15.04 13.51 5.99
CA TYR A 206 15.15 12.24 5.26
C TYR A 206 16.54 11.63 5.40
N ASP A 207 17.59 12.41 5.26
CA ASP A 207 18.98 11.94 5.39
C ASP A 207 19.24 11.38 6.79
N LEU A 208 18.74 12.06 7.84
CA LEU A 208 18.80 11.58 9.22
C LEU A 208 18.00 10.28 9.42
N ALA A 209 16.77 10.23 8.92
CA ALA A 209 15.90 9.06 9.05
C ALA A 209 16.42 7.83 8.30
N THR A 210 17.26 8.02 7.29
CA THR A 210 17.83 6.95 6.47
C THR A 210 19.35 6.76 6.68
N ALA A 211 19.92 7.42 7.67
CA ALA A 211 21.37 7.37 7.97
C ALA A 211 21.89 5.95 8.24
N ASP A 212 21.04 5.04 8.67
CA ASP A 212 21.38 3.65 8.99
C ASP A 212 20.83 2.65 7.96
N VAL A 213 20.08 3.14 6.98
CA VAL A 213 19.63 2.31 5.87
C VAL A 213 20.80 2.04 4.93
N PRO A 214 21.09 0.80 4.51
CA PRO A 214 22.22 0.49 3.62
C PRO A 214 22.29 1.34 2.35
N MET A 215 21.15 1.62 1.71
CA MET A 215 21.08 2.48 0.52
C MET A 215 21.14 3.98 0.82
N ARG A 216 21.16 4.40 2.10
CA ARG A 216 21.30 5.79 2.57
C ARG A 216 20.30 6.77 1.97
N ARG A 217 19.12 6.32 1.61
CA ARG A 217 18.04 7.14 1.09
C ARG A 217 16.67 6.52 1.31
N ALA A 218 15.64 7.34 1.27
CA ALA A 218 14.26 6.90 1.12
C ALA A 218 14.02 6.35 -0.29
N GLY A 219 13.03 5.47 -0.43
CA GLY A 219 12.53 5.04 -1.73
C GLY A 219 11.64 6.12 -2.36
N THR A 220 11.35 5.98 -3.65
CA THR A 220 10.37 6.81 -4.36
C THR A 220 9.03 6.08 -4.51
N ALA A 221 7.97 6.84 -4.80
CA ALA A 221 6.67 6.25 -5.10
C ALA A 221 6.72 5.34 -6.34
N GLU A 222 7.55 5.70 -7.32
CA GLU A 222 7.76 4.93 -8.56
C GLU A 222 8.46 3.60 -8.31
N GLU A 223 9.44 3.56 -7.40
CA GLU A 223 10.09 2.31 -6.98
C GLU A 223 9.10 1.37 -6.30
N MET A 224 8.21 1.89 -5.46
CA MET A 224 7.13 1.11 -4.85
C MET A 224 6.10 0.64 -5.89
N ALA A 225 5.77 1.48 -6.86
CA ALA A 225 4.89 1.11 -7.97
C ALA A 225 5.48 -0.03 -8.82
N ALA A 226 6.80 -0.05 -9.03
CA ALA A 226 7.49 -1.15 -9.71
C ALA A 226 7.39 -2.48 -8.93
N CYS A 227 7.50 -2.43 -7.60
CA CYS A 227 7.28 -3.60 -6.75
C CYS A 227 5.81 -4.07 -6.81
N CYS A 228 4.84 -3.15 -6.79
CA CYS A 228 3.42 -3.48 -6.98
C CYS A 228 3.20 -4.14 -8.34
N LEU A 229 3.84 -3.64 -9.40
CA LEU A 229 3.71 -4.19 -10.75
C LEU A 229 4.25 -5.62 -10.84
N PHE A 230 5.41 -5.91 -10.26
CA PHE A 230 5.93 -7.27 -10.16
C PHE A 230 4.93 -8.20 -9.48
N LEU A 231 4.42 -7.82 -8.30
CA LEU A 231 3.46 -8.63 -7.54
C LEU A 231 2.11 -8.80 -8.24
N ALA A 232 1.69 -7.81 -9.03
CA ALA A 232 0.45 -7.83 -9.78
C ALA A 232 0.51 -8.67 -11.06
N SER A 233 1.68 -8.75 -11.69
CA SER A 233 1.87 -9.39 -12.99
C SER A 233 2.12 -10.90 -12.90
N ASP A 234 2.14 -11.58 -14.06
CA ASP A 234 2.45 -13.00 -14.17
C ASP A 234 3.92 -13.32 -13.89
N GLU A 235 4.82 -12.31 -13.84
CA GLU A 235 6.21 -12.47 -13.41
C GLU A 235 6.31 -13.02 -11.98
N SER A 236 5.28 -12.80 -11.16
CA SER A 236 5.18 -13.34 -9.79
C SER A 236 4.20 -14.52 -9.67
N SER A 237 3.99 -15.30 -10.73
CA SER A 237 2.97 -16.37 -10.80
C SER A 237 3.08 -17.44 -9.72
N ILE A 238 4.25 -17.69 -9.16
CA ILE A 238 4.48 -18.62 -8.04
C ILE A 238 4.57 -17.89 -6.68
N VAL A 239 4.50 -16.56 -6.66
CA VAL A 239 4.69 -15.75 -5.45
C VAL A 239 3.32 -15.44 -4.84
N THR A 240 3.03 -16.04 -3.67
CA THR A 240 1.82 -15.77 -2.89
C THR A 240 2.09 -15.94 -1.40
N GLY A 241 1.39 -15.20 -0.55
CA GLY A 241 1.55 -15.22 0.91
C GLY A 241 2.85 -14.59 1.42
N THR A 242 3.61 -13.91 0.55
CA THR A 242 4.90 -13.31 0.93
C THR A 242 4.78 -11.86 1.40
N SER A 243 5.82 -11.42 2.10
CA SER A 243 6.08 -10.01 2.40
C SER A 243 7.30 -9.58 1.62
N LEU A 244 7.11 -8.74 0.60
CA LEU A 244 8.19 -8.13 -0.17
C LEU A 244 8.65 -6.86 0.55
N VAL A 245 9.81 -6.90 1.18
CA VAL A 245 10.42 -5.74 1.84
C VAL A 245 11.11 -4.87 0.78
N ALA A 246 10.77 -3.58 0.77
CA ALA A 246 11.31 -2.59 -0.17
C ALA A 246 11.68 -1.31 0.61
N ASP A 247 12.77 -1.36 1.35
CA ASP A 247 13.17 -0.36 2.35
C ASP A 247 14.65 0.09 2.25
N GLY A 248 15.31 -0.24 1.14
CA GLY A 248 16.74 0.05 0.97
C GLY A 248 17.65 -0.79 1.87
N GLY A 249 17.14 -1.88 2.45
CA GLY A 249 17.87 -2.81 3.30
C GLY A 249 17.82 -2.48 4.79
N GLY A 250 17.01 -1.51 5.20
CA GLY A 250 16.92 -1.08 6.60
C GLY A 250 16.53 -2.22 7.55
N PHE A 251 15.55 -3.03 7.16
CA PHE A 251 15.09 -4.18 7.95
C PHE A 251 16.12 -5.34 8.03
N ALA A 252 17.09 -5.38 7.12
CA ALA A 252 18.15 -6.40 7.13
C ALA A 252 19.30 -6.06 8.11
N VAL A 253 19.33 -4.85 8.66
CA VAL A 253 20.41 -4.41 9.56
C VAL A 253 20.15 -4.94 10.97
N GLU A 254 21.12 -5.69 11.50
CA GLU A 254 21.14 -6.07 12.91
C GLU A 254 21.72 -4.92 13.75
N LEU A 255 20.84 -4.28 14.54
CA LEU A 255 21.16 -3.02 15.24
C LEU A 255 22.27 -3.14 16.29
N THR A 256 22.37 -4.30 16.97
CA THR A 256 23.37 -4.48 18.04
C THR A 256 24.78 -4.64 17.47
N SER A 257 24.90 -5.07 16.22
CA SER A 257 26.18 -5.20 15.52
C SER A 257 26.76 -3.87 15.00
N LYS A 258 25.99 -2.76 15.06
CA LYS A 258 26.48 -1.44 14.62
C LYS A 258 27.74 -0.98 15.37
N ALA A 259 27.90 -1.39 16.64
CA ALA A 259 29.09 -1.07 17.43
C ALA A 259 30.40 -1.65 16.83
N PHE A 260 30.29 -2.65 15.94
CA PHE A 260 31.43 -3.28 15.28
C PHE A 260 31.71 -2.73 13.88
N ALA A 261 30.87 -1.84 13.37
CA ALA A 261 31.12 -1.19 12.08
C ALA A 261 32.34 -0.27 12.22
N SER A 262 33.42 -0.58 11.52
CA SER A 262 34.53 0.36 11.33
C SER A 262 34.03 1.58 10.57
N GLY A 263 34.18 2.76 11.18
CA GLY A 263 33.79 4.05 10.62
C GLY A 263 34.45 4.40 9.28
#